data_1cf62e20d4f79a2e26e1528e58730a85
#
_entry.id   1cf62e20d4f79a2e26e1528e58730a85
#
_cell.length_a   1.000
_cell.length_b   1.000
_cell.length_c   1.000
_cell.angle_alpha   90.00
_cell.angle_beta   90.00
_cell.angle_gamma   90.00
#
_symmetry.space_group_name_H-M   'P 1'
#
loop_
_entity.id
_entity.type
_entity.pdbx_description
1 polymer ?
#
loop_
_entity_poly.entity_id
_entity_poly.type
_entity_poly.pdbx_seq_one_letter_code
_entity_poly.pdbx_strand_id
1 'polypeptide(L)'
;MDVRRFQKRKAIGRSVIATAVVVILVVVGVGAYYVFVPGQGAGYTQSTSGAAGTLSLTFANVPNADPAKGSDEASSAALANLYDSLVFPTSSGTIQKDLATSWTVSSDGLTYTFTIRSGVTFHNSDALTASDVVYSLNRFISVGQGYSYLFSPYVSTVSAPNSNTVVIQLKKTFGPFLSALVRLYVVDQKLVSSHYNSTAPNNDYGSTWLLTNDAGSGAYQMSSANLESNMVIKAYSNYWNGTQPYQPQTVNMIGSSDSSTVHALFTSGQIQITDQWQPYSNVLALSQLKEAKLVTIPTVNEFYLMIDTTKAPTDDIYVRQAMSYAFNYSSVINNIFPGSKPSSGPVPSALPGHNPNIPTSSQNLALAQQAIQKSKYYGKLTNYPVTYWWVTQVPSEQKMALEFASDMQKIGVTVNVVGQPWLTVVANLAAESTSPNVVSITDGASYFEAGSVLQSRYTTPSEGTWEQNEWLHNSTLDNMIFSALSTLDQTQRFQQYNAIQQQIYNQYPTVYAFDVYEARAYYPTVVNWYAANGHPIVLLGYDFYFRDFQFYPSQLTALFG
;
A
#
# COMPACT_ATOMS: atom_id res chain seq x y z
N MET A 1 17.98 -68.42 45.75
CA MET A 1 18.65 -67.16 46.02
C MET A 1 18.54 -66.31 44.73
N ASP A 2 17.92 -65.25 44.59
CA ASP A 2 16.98 -64.43 45.36
C ASP A 2 16.05 -63.75 44.31
N VAL A 3 14.77 -64.00 44.47
CA VAL A 3 13.73 -63.48 43.57
C VAL A 3 13.27 -62.16 44.15
N ARG A 4 13.93 -61.06 43.79
CA ARG A 4 13.41 -59.67 44.07
C ARG A 4 14.13 -58.61 43.30
N ARG A 5 13.80 -58.41 42.02
CA ARG A 5 14.02 -57.13 41.33
C ARG A 5 13.17 -57.01 40.04
N PHE A 6 11.87 -57.15 40.19
CA PHE A 6 10.93 -56.70 39.16
C PHE A 6 9.70 -56.16 39.84
N GLN A 7 9.67 -54.86 40.10
CA GLN A 7 8.44 -54.05 40.23
C GLN A 7 8.80 -52.62 40.59
N LYS A 8 8.90 -51.74 39.58
CA LYS A 8 8.53 -50.32 39.63
C LYS A 8 8.29 -49.81 38.24
N ARG A 9 7.28 -50.33 37.52
CA ARG A 9 6.62 -49.56 36.49
C ARG A 9 5.69 -48.57 37.21
N LYS A 10 6.03 -47.29 37.19
CA LYS A 10 5.12 -46.21 37.67
C LYS A 10 3.86 -46.28 36.81
N ALA A 11 2.74 -46.57 37.42
CA ALA A 11 1.42 -46.42 36.83
C ALA A 11 1.22 -44.93 36.52
N ILE A 12 1.01 -44.59 35.23
CA ILE A 12 0.55 -43.26 34.83
C ILE A 12 -0.84 -43.11 35.42
N GLY A 13 -1.01 -42.16 36.33
CA GLY A 13 -2.24 -41.98 37.09
C GLY A 13 -3.44 -41.75 36.15
N ARG A 14 -4.57 -42.34 36.49
CA ARG A 14 -5.85 -42.20 35.78
C ARG A 14 -6.25 -40.74 35.50
N SER A 15 -5.76 -39.79 36.28
CA SER A 15 -5.96 -38.35 36.08
C SER A 15 -5.28 -37.80 34.83
N VAL A 16 -4.09 -38.29 34.44
CA VAL A 16 -3.39 -37.84 33.23
C VAL A 16 -4.09 -38.33 31.97
N ILE A 17 -4.63 -39.56 32.00
CA ILE A 17 -5.42 -40.10 30.88
C ILE A 17 -6.76 -39.35 30.73
N ALA A 18 -7.43 -39.02 31.85
CA ALA A 18 -8.67 -38.25 31.81
C ALA A 18 -8.45 -36.82 31.25
N THR A 19 -7.36 -36.16 31.64
CA THR A 19 -7.02 -34.83 31.14
C THR A 19 -6.65 -34.87 29.64
N ALA A 20 -5.92 -35.87 29.19
CA ALA A 20 -5.59 -36.01 27.77
C ALA A 20 -6.84 -36.28 26.91
N VAL A 21 -7.78 -37.10 27.43
CA VAL A 21 -9.04 -37.38 26.72
C VAL A 21 -9.93 -36.14 26.65
N VAL A 22 -10.01 -35.34 27.72
CA VAL A 22 -10.78 -34.09 27.73
C VAL A 22 -10.18 -33.06 26.78
N VAL A 23 -8.85 -32.92 26.71
CA VAL A 23 -8.18 -32.00 25.77
C VAL A 23 -8.40 -32.46 24.32
N ILE A 24 -8.32 -33.77 24.04
CA ILE A 24 -8.59 -34.29 22.69
C ILE A 24 -10.07 -34.10 22.32
N LEU A 25 -11.01 -34.31 23.22
CA LEU A 25 -12.44 -34.10 22.97
C LEU A 25 -12.77 -32.62 22.77
N VAL A 26 -12.10 -31.69 23.48
CA VAL A 26 -12.27 -30.25 23.27
C VAL A 26 -11.70 -29.83 21.93
N VAL A 27 -10.49 -30.32 21.57
CA VAL A 27 -9.88 -30.02 20.26
C VAL A 27 -10.70 -30.61 19.09
N VAL A 28 -11.22 -31.84 19.24
CA VAL A 28 -12.10 -32.44 18.24
C VAL A 28 -13.47 -31.76 18.22
N GLY A 29 -14.01 -31.37 19.39
CA GLY A 29 -15.28 -30.64 19.47
C GLY A 29 -15.19 -29.24 18.84
N VAL A 30 -14.10 -28.51 19.07
CA VAL A 30 -13.85 -27.22 18.44
C VAL A 30 -13.56 -27.40 16.94
N GLY A 31 -12.77 -28.41 16.56
CA GLY A 31 -12.53 -28.73 15.15
C GLY A 31 -13.81 -29.16 14.42
N ALA A 32 -14.68 -29.97 15.04
CA ALA A 32 -15.98 -30.34 14.49
C ALA A 32 -16.95 -29.16 14.43
N TYR A 33 -16.88 -28.24 15.40
CA TYR A 33 -17.67 -27.01 15.37
C TYR A 33 -17.25 -26.12 14.18
N TYR A 34 -15.96 -26.00 13.89
CA TYR A 34 -15.48 -25.26 12.71
C TYR A 34 -15.69 -25.99 11.38
N VAL A 35 -15.83 -27.30 11.37
CA VAL A 35 -16.07 -28.10 10.14
C VAL A 35 -17.57 -28.23 9.83
N PHE A 36 -18.45 -28.15 10.83
CA PHE A 36 -19.92 -28.30 10.67
C PHE A 36 -20.70 -26.99 10.84
N VAL A 37 -20.11 -25.88 11.20
CA VAL A 37 -20.72 -24.58 10.94
C VAL A 37 -20.45 -24.29 9.46
N PRO A 38 -21.44 -24.32 8.56
CA PRO A 38 -21.27 -23.78 7.21
C PRO A 38 -20.78 -22.37 7.46
N GLY A 39 -19.59 -22.01 6.92
CA GLY A 39 -18.94 -20.76 7.23
C GLY A 39 -19.95 -19.65 7.36
N GLN A 40 -20.17 -19.20 8.56
CA GLN A 40 -20.58 -17.83 8.76
C GLN A 40 -19.33 -17.03 8.35
N GLY A 41 -19.17 -16.88 7.03
CA GLY A 41 -18.57 -15.69 6.49
C GLY A 41 -19.19 -14.58 7.29
N ALA A 42 -18.40 -13.69 7.85
CA ALA A 42 -18.81 -12.59 8.69
C ALA A 42 -20.17 -12.14 8.20
N GLY A 43 -21.21 -12.38 9.01
CA GLY A 43 -22.57 -12.25 8.53
C GLY A 43 -22.74 -10.83 8.04
N TYR A 44 -22.59 -10.66 6.72
CA TYR A 44 -23.14 -9.49 6.07
C TYR A 44 -24.62 -9.59 6.40
N THR A 45 -25.05 -8.91 7.46
CA THR A 45 -26.47 -8.63 7.63
C THR A 45 -26.87 -8.06 6.30
N GLN A 46 -27.60 -8.83 5.50
CA GLN A 46 -28.21 -8.38 4.28
C GLN A 46 -28.93 -7.08 4.63
N SER A 47 -28.23 -5.96 4.42
CA SER A 47 -28.90 -4.71 4.16
C SER A 47 -29.61 -4.97 2.84
N THR A 48 -30.83 -5.45 2.96
CA THR A 48 -31.76 -5.61 1.86
C THR A 48 -31.85 -4.29 1.15
N SER A 49 -31.52 -4.28 -0.13
CA SER A 49 -31.38 -3.17 -1.06
C SER A 49 -30.09 -2.36 -0.84
N GLY A 50 -29.16 -2.41 -1.79
CA GLY A 50 -28.26 -1.31 -2.00
C GLY A 50 -29.13 -0.05 -2.08
N ALA A 51 -29.06 0.82 -1.05
CA ALA A 51 -29.95 1.96 -0.98
C ALA A 51 -29.81 2.71 -2.31
N ALA A 52 -30.92 2.93 -3.00
CA ALA A 52 -30.93 3.68 -4.25
C ALA A 52 -30.17 4.99 -3.99
N GLY A 53 -28.95 5.12 -4.58
CA GLY A 53 -28.07 6.27 -4.33
C GLY A 53 -26.73 6.01 -3.63
N THR A 54 -26.37 4.75 -3.30
CA THR A 54 -25.06 4.41 -2.73
C THR A 54 -24.15 3.80 -3.78
N LEU A 55 -22.99 4.42 -4.02
CA LEU A 55 -21.89 3.80 -4.75
C LEU A 55 -21.15 2.84 -3.81
N SER A 56 -21.08 1.57 -4.17
CA SER A 56 -20.36 0.56 -3.38
C SER A 56 -19.21 -0.02 -4.19
N LEU A 57 -18.08 -0.23 -3.53
CA LEU A 57 -16.89 -0.83 -4.15
C LEU A 57 -16.08 -1.62 -3.13
N THR A 58 -15.25 -2.53 -3.61
CA THR A 58 -14.35 -3.30 -2.75
C THR A 58 -12.94 -2.76 -2.76
N PHE A 59 -12.26 -2.93 -1.64
CA PHE A 59 -10.82 -2.79 -1.43
C PHE A 59 -10.30 -4.03 -0.70
N ALA A 60 -8.98 -4.24 -0.70
CA ALA A 60 -8.37 -5.39 -0.03
C ALA A 60 -8.67 -5.45 1.48
N ASN A 61 -8.83 -4.30 2.10
CA ASN A 61 -9.08 -4.13 3.54
C ASN A 61 -10.01 -2.94 3.80
N VAL A 62 -10.55 -2.88 5.01
CA VAL A 62 -11.29 -1.70 5.48
C VAL A 62 -10.31 -0.54 5.68
N PRO A 63 -10.64 0.69 5.21
CA PRO A 63 -9.78 1.86 5.39
C PRO A 63 -9.47 2.19 6.85
N ASN A 64 -8.25 2.64 7.12
CA ASN A 64 -7.89 3.32 8.36
C ASN A 64 -8.06 4.83 8.17
N ALA A 65 -8.97 5.45 8.91
CA ALA A 65 -9.27 6.87 8.78
C ALA A 65 -8.33 7.80 9.59
N ASP A 66 -7.35 7.27 10.31
CA ASP A 66 -6.32 8.11 10.93
C ASP A 66 -5.27 8.55 9.90
N PRO A 67 -5.19 9.86 9.53
CA PRO A 67 -4.24 10.35 8.55
C PRO A 67 -2.77 10.10 8.92
N ALA A 68 -2.46 9.94 10.21
CA ALA A 68 -1.11 9.68 10.66
C ALA A 68 -0.70 8.19 10.58
N LYS A 69 -1.63 7.31 10.18
CA LYS A 69 -1.40 5.85 10.12
C LYS A 69 -1.77 5.24 8.77
N GLY A 70 -2.88 5.68 8.17
CA GLY A 70 -3.37 5.14 6.90
C GLY A 70 -2.40 5.42 5.75
N SER A 71 -1.86 4.38 5.12
CA SER A 71 -0.91 4.51 4.01
C SER A 71 -1.11 3.46 2.91
N ASP A 72 -1.99 2.47 3.12
CA ASP A 72 -2.43 1.54 2.08
C ASP A 72 -3.45 2.21 1.14
N GLU A 73 -3.82 1.53 0.05
CA GLU A 73 -4.71 2.08 -0.98
C GLU A 73 -6.11 2.42 -0.43
N ALA A 74 -6.72 1.50 0.31
CA ALA A 74 -8.06 1.72 0.88
C ALA A 74 -8.07 2.93 1.81
N SER A 75 -7.05 3.02 2.68
CA SER A 75 -6.87 4.14 3.60
C SER A 75 -6.59 5.43 2.85
N SER A 76 -5.68 5.42 1.86
CA SER A 76 -5.37 6.60 1.04
C SER A 76 -6.59 7.13 0.27
N ALA A 77 -7.44 6.22 -0.27
CA ALA A 77 -8.70 6.59 -0.91
C ALA A 77 -9.68 7.22 0.08
N ALA A 78 -9.84 6.67 1.28
CA ALA A 78 -10.68 7.26 2.32
C ALA A 78 -10.15 8.63 2.76
N LEU A 79 -8.84 8.74 3.03
CA LEU A 79 -8.20 9.96 3.51
C LEU A 79 -8.32 11.12 2.51
N ALA A 80 -8.14 10.85 1.21
CA ALA A 80 -8.29 11.86 0.16
C ALA A 80 -9.71 12.44 0.06
N ASN A 81 -10.72 11.73 0.56
CA ASN A 81 -12.12 12.17 0.56
C ASN A 81 -12.57 12.78 1.89
N LEU A 82 -12.03 12.29 3.03
CA LEU A 82 -12.39 12.75 4.36
C LEU A 82 -11.66 14.04 4.76
N TYR A 83 -10.47 14.27 4.22
CA TYR A 83 -9.59 15.36 4.64
C TYR A 83 -9.11 16.17 3.44
N ASP A 84 -8.86 17.45 3.66
CA ASP A 84 -8.10 18.29 2.74
C ASP A 84 -6.62 18.34 3.16
N SER A 85 -5.75 18.63 2.20
CA SER A 85 -4.32 18.88 2.41
C SER A 85 -3.95 20.31 1.99
N LEU A 86 -2.68 20.72 2.16
CA LEU A 86 -2.28 22.06 1.72
C LEU A 86 -2.31 22.19 0.19
N VAL A 87 -2.00 21.13 -0.53
CA VAL A 87 -1.94 21.07 -1.99
C VAL A 87 -2.56 19.76 -2.46
N PHE A 88 -3.14 19.74 -3.65
CA PHE A 88 -3.80 18.58 -4.23
C PHE A 88 -3.05 18.09 -5.47
N PRO A 89 -2.88 16.77 -5.71
CA PRO A 89 -2.22 16.26 -6.89
C PRO A 89 -3.12 16.38 -8.13
N THR A 90 -2.51 16.49 -9.31
CA THR A 90 -3.20 16.51 -10.60
C THR A 90 -2.88 15.24 -11.40
N SER A 91 -3.69 14.96 -12.42
CA SER A 91 -3.44 13.84 -13.34
C SER A 91 -2.13 13.98 -14.16
N SER A 92 -1.59 15.20 -14.25
CA SER A 92 -0.27 15.43 -14.89
C SER A 92 0.91 15.24 -13.93
N GLY A 93 0.67 14.82 -12.67
CA GLY A 93 1.71 14.63 -11.67
C GLY A 93 2.26 15.92 -11.07
N THR A 94 1.57 17.04 -11.28
CA THR A 94 1.88 18.32 -10.61
C THR A 94 0.98 18.49 -9.40
N ILE A 95 1.23 19.55 -8.63
CA ILE A 95 0.37 19.96 -7.53
C ILE A 95 -0.42 21.22 -7.88
N GLN A 96 -1.62 21.32 -7.33
CA GLN A 96 -2.45 22.50 -7.38
C GLN A 96 -2.82 22.97 -5.97
N LYS A 97 -3.39 24.18 -5.88
CA LYS A 97 -3.87 24.77 -4.63
C LYS A 97 -5.02 23.96 -4.06
N ASP A 98 -4.99 23.77 -2.72
CA ASP A 98 -6.09 23.18 -1.97
C ASP A 98 -6.38 24.08 -0.76
N LEU A 99 -6.09 23.69 0.48
CA LEU A 99 -6.18 24.59 1.63
C LEU A 99 -5.21 25.78 1.53
N ALA A 100 -4.03 25.58 0.92
CA ALA A 100 -3.13 26.68 0.61
C ALA A 100 -3.57 27.41 -0.66
N THR A 101 -3.90 28.70 -0.55
CA THR A 101 -4.25 29.58 -1.69
C THR A 101 -3.02 30.14 -2.38
N SER A 102 -1.91 30.23 -1.66
CA SER A 102 -0.58 30.61 -2.18
C SER A 102 0.50 30.16 -1.22
N TRP A 103 1.74 30.09 -1.74
CA TRP A 103 2.93 29.85 -0.92
C TRP A 103 4.14 30.55 -1.49
N THR A 104 5.15 30.78 -0.62
CA THR A 104 6.46 31.25 -0.97
C THR A 104 7.52 30.33 -0.35
N VAL A 105 8.66 30.24 -1.02
CA VAL A 105 9.83 29.47 -0.55
C VAL A 105 11.01 30.41 -0.47
N SER A 106 11.73 30.39 0.64
CA SER A 106 12.97 31.17 0.79
C SER A 106 14.04 30.71 -0.21
N SER A 107 14.98 31.59 -0.54
CA SER A 107 16.03 31.31 -1.54
C SER A 107 16.93 30.14 -1.17
N ASP A 108 17.08 29.86 0.12
CA ASP A 108 17.82 28.70 0.65
C ASP A 108 16.99 27.40 0.68
N GLY A 109 15.68 27.47 0.33
CA GLY A 109 14.78 26.31 0.33
C GLY A 109 14.43 25.77 1.72
N LEU A 110 14.69 26.53 2.80
CA LEU A 110 14.48 26.07 4.17
C LEU A 110 13.20 26.58 4.82
N THR A 111 12.61 27.67 4.30
CA THR A 111 11.40 28.27 4.88
C THR A 111 10.28 28.29 3.84
N TYR A 112 9.16 27.67 4.18
CA TYR A 112 7.94 27.64 3.38
C TYR A 112 6.84 28.41 4.11
N THR A 113 6.28 29.41 3.47
CA THR A 113 5.18 30.23 4.03
C THR A 113 3.93 30.03 3.19
N PHE A 114 2.85 29.56 3.81
CA PHE A 114 1.59 29.27 3.14
C PHE A 114 0.50 30.25 3.62
N THR A 115 -0.32 30.72 2.68
CA THR A 115 -1.58 31.42 3.00
C THR A 115 -2.72 30.40 2.97
N ILE A 116 -3.40 30.22 4.10
CA ILE A 116 -4.48 29.25 4.26
C ILE A 116 -5.81 29.89 3.86
N ARG A 117 -6.65 29.11 3.19
CA ARG A 117 -8.01 29.47 2.76
C ARG A 117 -8.88 29.83 3.96
N SER A 118 -9.56 30.96 3.87
CA SER A 118 -10.56 31.38 4.87
C SER A 118 -11.92 30.76 4.56
N GLY A 119 -12.75 30.57 5.61
CA GLY A 119 -14.12 30.08 5.48
C GLY A 119 -14.27 28.57 5.28
N VAL A 120 -13.20 27.81 5.41
CA VAL A 120 -13.26 26.35 5.45
C VAL A 120 -13.74 25.90 6.82
N THR A 121 -14.65 24.92 6.85
CA THR A 121 -15.12 24.29 8.09
C THR A 121 -14.83 22.80 8.09
N PHE A 122 -14.52 22.26 9.24
CA PHE A 122 -14.51 20.82 9.47
C PHE A 122 -15.93 20.23 9.44
N HIS A 123 -16.06 18.92 9.40
CA HIS A 123 -17.34 18.21 9.36
C HIS A 123 -18.23 18.47 10.57
N ASN A 124 -17.64 18.81 11.73
CA ASN A 124 -18.35 19.24 12.94
C ASN A 124 -18.73 20.73 12.95
N SER A 125 -18.46 21.47 11.86
CA SER A 125 -18.67 22.90 11.67
C SER A 125 -17.72 23.84 12.42
N ASP A 126 -16.67 23.32 13.07
CA ASP A 126 -15.58 24.15 13.60
C ASP A 126 -14.79 24.78 12.44
N ALA A 127 -14.31 26.01 12.61
CA ALA A 127 -13.56 26.72 11.58
C ALA A 127 -12.14 26.19 11.47
N LEU A 128 -11.68 25.85 10.25
CA LEU A 128 -10.30 25.46 9.99
C LEU A 128 -9.40 26.71 9.97
N THR A 129 -8.28 26.63 10.68
CA THR A 129 -7.29 27.70 10.80
C THR A 129 -5.86 27.18 10.59
N ALA A 130 -4.90 28.08 10.50
CA ALA A 130 -3.49 27.73 10.42
C ALA A 130 -3.00 26.93 11.64
N SER A 131 -3.63 27.07 12.80
CA SER A 131 -3.30 26.28 14.00
C SER A 131 -3.58 24.80 13.82
N ASP A 132 -4.63 24.44 13.07
CA ASP A 132 -4.97 23.05 12.77
C ASP A 132 -3.93 22.39 11.87
N VAL A 133 -3.37 23.14 10.92
CA VAL A 133 -2.24 22.68 10.09
C VAL A 133 -0.99 22.42 10.94
N VAL A 134 -0.67 23.36 11.85
CA VAL A 134 0.47 23.21 12.79
C VAL A 134 0.28 21.99 13.65
N TYR A 135 -0.90 21.81 14.23
CA TYR A 135 -1.22 20.66 15.03
C TYR A 135 -1.10 19.35 14.22
N SER A 136 -1.69 19.31 13.03
CA SER A 136 -1.70 18.12 12.17
C SER A 136 -0.30 17.65 11.81
N LEU A 137 0.60 18.57 11.41
CA LEU A 137 1.99 18.22 11.09
C LEU A 137 2.75 17.74 12.33
N ASN A 138 2.60 18.40 13.47
CA ASN A 138 3.23 17.97 14.73
C ASN A 138 2.71 16.60 15.19
N ARG A 139 1.39 16.39 15.12
CA ARG A 139 0.77 15.09 15.42
C ARG A 139 1.31 13.99 14.51
N PHE A 140 1.40 14.25 13.21
CA PHE A 140 1.88 13.30 12.22
C PHE A 140 3.32 12.85 12.51
N ILE A 141 4.20 13.81 12.82
CA ILE A 141 5.59 13.54 13.22
C ILE A 141 5.64 12.77 14.57
N SER A 142 4.77 13.11 15.52
CA SER A 142 4.76 12.49 16.86
C SER A 142 4.23 11.06 16.85
N VAL A 143 3.22 10.76 16.02
CA VAL A 143 2.72 9.39 15.81
C VAL A 143 3.79 8.53 15.13
N GLY A 144 4.55 9.09 14.20
CA GLY A 144 5.72 8.44 13.59
C GLY A 144 5.38 7.23 12.70
N GLN A 145 4.14 7.15 12.18
CA GLN A 145 3.67 6.07 11.32
C GLN A 145 3.18 6.63 9.97
N GLY A 146 2.65 5.76 9.10
CA GLY A 146 2.20 6.16 7.78
C GLY A 146 3.27 6.91 7.00
N TYR A 147 2.90 8.04 6.42
CA TYR A 147 3.82 8.88 5.63
C TYR A 147 4.66 9.86 6.48
N SER A 148 4.79 9.67 7.80
CA SER A 148 5.55 10.57 8.68
C SER A 148 7.03 10.70 8.30
N TYR A 149 7.62 9.68 7.68
CA TYR A 149 9.00 9.65 7.18
C TYR A 149 9.28 10.73 6.12
N LEU A 150 8.23 11.26 5.47
CA LEU A 150 8.35 12.37 4.52
C LEU A 150 8.63 13.72 5.21
N PHE A 151 8.35 13.83 6.51
CA PHE A 151 8.41 15.09 7.27
C PHE A 151 9.39 15.05 8.44
N SER A 152 9.40 13.97 9.20
CA SER A 152 10.21 13.83 10.43
C SER A 152 11.69 14.12 10.26
N PRO A 153 12.37 13.69 9.17
CA PRO A 153 13.79 13.97 8.97
C PRO A 153 14.08 15.42 8.54
N TYR A 154 13.06 16.13 8.04
CA TYR A 154 13.23 17.41 7.37
C TYR A 154 12.65 18.59 8.16
N VAL A 155 11.48 18.45 8.78
CA VAL A 155 10.83 19.55 9.50
C VAL A 155 11.56 19.87 10.80
N SER A 156 11.94 21.16 10.97
CA SER A 156 12.51 21.71 12.20
C SER A 156 11.40 22.25 13.08
N THR A 157 10.62 23.20 12.55
CA THR A 157 9.52 23.85 13.26
C THR A 157 8.37 24.12 12.32
N VAL A 158 7.18 24.18 12.89
CA VAL A 158 5.99 24.67 12.21
C VAL A 158 5.26 25.65 13.13
N SER A 159 4.80 26.77 12.60
CA SER A 159 4.15 27.85 13.36
C SER A 159 3.01 28.51 12.58
N ALA A 160 2.07 29.08 13.31
CA ALA A 160 0.96 29.86 12.78
C ALA A 160 1.05 31.31 13.34
N PRO A 161 1.72 32.24 12.65
CA PRO A 161 1.82 33.64 13.11
C PRO A 161 0.46 34.33 13.24
N ASN A 162 -0.52 33.87 12.48
CA ASN A 162 -1.91 34.32 12.55
C ASN A 162 -2.83 33.18 12.04
N SER A 163 -4.13 33.38 12.05
CA SER A 163 -5.14 32.36 11.68
C SER A 163 -5.07 31.86 10.24
N ASN A 164 -4.37 32.58 9.35
CA ASN A 164 -4.32 32.29 7.91
C ASN A 164 -2.91 32.05 7.38
N THR A 165 -1.89 32.07 8.22
CA THR A 165 -0.51 31.90 7.78
C THR A 165 0.15 30.74 8.50
N VAL A 166 0.70 29.80 7.74
CA VAL A 166 1.56 28.71 8.25
C VAL A 166 2.96 28.93 7.77
N VAL A 167 3.93 28.82 8.68
CA VAL A 167 5.36 28.85 8.37
C VAL A 167 5.97 27.50 8.78
N ILE A 168 6.56 26.80 7.81
CA ILE A 168 7.27 25.55 8.03
C ILE A 168 8.76 25.78 7.77
N GLN A 169 9.58 25.49 8.76
CA GLN A 169 11.05 25.54 8.65
C GLN A 169 11.61 24.13 8.57
N LEU A 170 12.52 23.90 7.63
CA LEU A 170 13.22 22.65 7.45
C LEU A 170 14.58 22.67 8.13
N LYS A 171 15.06 21.54 8.61
CA LYS A 171 16.42 21.30 9.15
C LYS A 171 17.46 21.26 8.03
N LYS A 172 17.03 20.79 6.85
CA LYS A 172 17.82 20.64 5.63
C LYS A 172 16.90 20.72 4.42
N THR A 173 17.43 21.10 3.29
CA THR A 173 16.66 21.18 2.04
C THR A 173 16.04 19.82 1.68
N PHE A 174 14.81 19.87 1.17
CA PHE A 174 14.09 18.72 0.62
C PHE A 174 13.37 19.19 -0.64
N GLY A 175 13.98 18.96 -1.80
CA GLY A 175 13.47 19.45 -3.08
C GLY A 175 12.02 19.04 -3.37
N PRO A 176 11.58 17.79 -3.07
CA PRO A 176 10.19 17.37 -3.25
C PRO A 176 9.21 17.84 -2.17
N PHE A 177 9.60 18.69 -1.21
CA PHE A 177 8.77 19.03 -0.04
C PHE A 177 7.33 19.44 -0.38
N LEU A 178 7.16 20.32 -1.37
CA LEU A 178 5.81 20.74 -1.81
C LEU A 178 4.97 19.57 -2.32
N SER A 179 5.57 18.66 -3.10
CA SER A 179 4.88 17.48 -3.61
C SER A 179 4.52 16.49 -2.49
N ALA A 180 5.34 16.39 -1.44
CA ALA A 180 5.07 15.54 -0.30
C ALA A 180 3.87 16.02 0.54
N LEU A 181 3.57 17.33 0.51
CA LEU A 181 2.46 17.91 1.28
C LEU A 181 1.07 17.41 0.86
N VAL A 182 0.93 16.71 -0.26
CA VAL A 182 -0.33 16.01 -0.63
C VAL A 182 -0.70 14.94 0.40
N ARG A 183 0.25 14.48 1.22
CA ARG A 183 0.05 13.48 2.30
C ARG A 183 -0.15 14.13 3.68
N LEU A 184 -0.06 15.45 3.79
CA LEU A 184 -0.34 16.18 5.03
C LEU A 184 -1.83 16.52 5.10
N TYR A 185 -2.64 15.58 5.50
CA TYR A 185 -4.07 15.77 5.74
C TYR A 185 -4.31 16.54 7.04
N VAL A 186 -5.15 17.56 6.98
CA VAL A 186 -5.40 18.46 8.12
C VAL A 186 -6.58 17.94 8.94
N VAL A 187 -6.40 17.83 10.25
CA VAL A 187 -7.41 17.40 11.22
C VAL A 187 -7.80 18.55 12.15
N ASP A 188 -9.03 18.54 12.63
CA ASP A 188 -9.51 19.44 13.69
C ASP A 188 -8.75 19.19 15.00
N GLN A 189 -7.88 20.14 15.36
CA GLN A 189 -7.06 20.09 16.57
C GLN A 189 -7.91 19.89 17.84
N LYS A 190 -8.98 20.65 17.98
CA LYS A 190 -9.83 20.66 19.17
C LYS A 190 -10.54 19.31 19.34
N LEU A 191 -11.10 18.80 18.24
CA LEU A 191 -11.82 17.54 18.24
C LEU A 191 -10.88 16.36 18.56
N VAL A 192 -9.78 16.22 17.81
CA VAL A 192 -8.84 15.10 17.99
C VAL A 192 -8.19 15.13 19.38
N SER A 193 -7.75 16.30 19.85
CA SER A 193 -7.12 16.40 21.18
C SER A 193 -8.07 16.08 22.33
N SER A 194 -9.39 16.30 22.16
CA SER A 194 -10.39 15.92 23.18
C SER A 194 -10.56 14.39 23.32
N HIS A 195 -10.07 13.62 22.36
CA HIS A 195 -10.15 12.16 22.32
C HIS A 195 -8.78 11.46 22.52
N TYR A 196 -7.79 12.15 23.07
CA TYR A 196 -6.52 11.53 23.42
C TYR A 196 -6.71 10.49 24.50
N ASN A 197 -6.21 9.29 24.25
CA ASN A 197 -6.09 8.27 25.29
C ASN A 197 -4.71 8.38 25.98
N SER A 198 -4.65 9.16 27.07
CA SER A 198 -3.43 9.36 27.84
C SER A 198 -2.95 8.12 28.61
N THR A 199 -3.81 7.08 28.73
CA THR A 199 -3.45 5.82 29.40
C THR A 199 -2.85 4.81 28.42
N ALA A 200 -2.94 5.05 27.10
CA ALA A 200 -2.28 4.23 26.11
C ALA A 200 -0.75 4.40 26.18
N PRO A 201 0.02 3.33 25.93
CA PRO A 201 1.48 3.46 25.81
C PRO A 201 1.83 4.58 24.81
N ASN A 202 2.65 5.54 25.23
CA ASN A 202 3.15 6.66 24.40
C ASN A 202 2.09 7.68 23.95
N ASN A 203 0.94 7.80 24.61
CA ASN A 203 -0.18 8.64 24.18
C ASN A 203 -0.66 8.26 22.75
N ASP A 204 -1.91 7.92 22.55
CA ASP A 204 -2.39 7.48 21.23
C ASP A 204 -2.67 8.63 20.25
N TYR A 205 -2.54 9.88 20.71
CA TYR A 205 -2.82 11.08 19.89
C TYR A 205 -4.20 11.04 19.21
N GLY A 206 -5.20 10.39 19.81
CA GLY A 206 -6.55 10.22 19.26
C GLY A 206 -6.67 9.15 18.17
N SER A 207 -5.62 8.35 17.93
CA SER A 207 -5.61 7.33 16.88
C SER A 207 -6.68 6.27 17.05
N THR A 208 -6.97 5.85 18.28
CA THR A 208 -8.02 4.84 18.54
C THR A 208 -9.40 5.37 18.18
N TRP A 209 -9.68 6.65 18.48
CA TRP A 209 -10.95 7.28 18.14
C TRP A 209 -11.10 7.45 16.63
N LEU A 210 -10.04 7.85 15.92
CA LEU A 210 -10.03 8.05 14.46
C LEU A 210 -10.20 6.75 13.65
N LEU A 211 -10.13 5.56 14.25
CA LEU A 211 -10.44 4.31 13.53
C LEU A 211 -11.89 4.25 13.06
N THR A 212 -12.82 4.88 13.78
CA THR A 212 -14.26 4.82 13.51
C THR A 212 -14.92 6.19 13.43
N ASN A 213 -14.12 7.25 13.47
CA ASN A 213 -14.57 8.64 13.38
C ASN A 213 -13.62 9.43 12.49
N ASP A 214 -14.06 10.55 11.96
CA ASP A 214 -13.20 11.50 11.26
C ASP A 214 -13.19 12.88 11.92
N ALA A 215 -12.16 13.66 11.63
CA ALA A 215 -12.01 15.04 12.07
C ALA A 215 -11.59 15.92 10.88
N GLY A 216 -12.11 15.62 9.69
CA GLY A 216 -11.71 16.23 8.44
C GLY A 216 -12.56 17.39 7.99
N SER A 217 -12.13 17.98 6.86
CA SER A 217 -12.79 19.07 6.14
C SER A 217 -13.07 18.72 4.69
N GLY A 218 -12.80 17.46 4.28
CA GLY A 218 -12.86 17.00 2.90
C GLY A 218 -14.26 16.95 2.30
N ALA A 219 -14.36 16.55 1.03
CA ALA A 219 -15.61 16.50 0.28
C ALA A 219 -16.62 15.48 0.83
N TYR A 220 -16.18 14.53 1.65
CA TYR A 220 -16.99 13.51 2.31
C TYR A 220 -16.69 13.47 3.80
N GLN A 221 -17.71 13.15 4.60
CA GLN A 221 -17.60 12.87 6.02
C GLN A 221 -17.94 11.42 6.33
N MET A 222 -17.32 10.84 7.36
CA MET A 222 -17.61 9.48 7.78
C MET A 222 -19.03 9.40 8.34
N SER A 223 -19.81 8.42 7.87
CA SER A 223 -21.13 8.10 8.39
C SER A 223 -21.09 6.93 9.37
N SER A 224 -20.28 5.92 9.05
CA SER A 224 -20.04 4.76 9.92
C SER A 224 -18.77 4.03 9.47
N ALA A 225 -18.12 3.32 10.39
CA ALA A 225 -17.06 2.37 10.09
C ALA A 225 -17.24 1.12 10.94
N ASN A 226 -17.17 -0.04 10.29
CA ASN A 226 -17.02 -1.34 10.90
C ASN A 226 -15.67 -1.90 10.45
N LEU A 227 -14.71 -2.01 11.38
CA LEU A 227 -13.32 -2.38 11.08
C LEU A 227 -13.14 -3.78 10.48
N GLU A 228 -14.20 -4.61 10.53
CA GLU A 228 -14.18 -5.98 9.98
C GLU A 228 -14.85 -6.08 8.60
N SER A 229 -15.60 -5.06 8.17
CA SER A 229 -16.41 -5.17 6.96
C SER A 229 -16.34 -3.96 6.02
N ASN A 230 -16.60 -2.74 6.51
CA ASN A 230 -16.73 -1.59 5.61
C ASN A 230 -16.65 -0.23 6.31
N MET A 231 -16.40 0.79 5.52
CA MET A 231 -16.56 2.19 5.89
C MET A 231 -17.57 2.85 4.95
N VAL A 232 -18.51 3.62 5.53
CA VAL A 232 -19.49 4.39 4.77
C VAL A 232 -19.21 5.88 4.96
N ILE A 233 -19.06 6.58 3.85
CA ILE A 233 -18.86 8.04 3.83
C ILE A 233 -20.00 8.70 3.07
N LYS A 234 -20.34 9.94 3.43
CA LYS A 234 -21.40 10.75 2.81
C LYS A 234 -20.85 12.08 2.34
N ALA A 235 -21.36 12.59 1.22
CA ALA A 235 -21.01 13.90 0.71
C ALA A 235 -21.26 14.99 1.77
N TYR A 236 -20.27 15.85 1.99
CA TYR A 236 -20.36 16.95 2.94
C TYR A 236 -20.96 18.17 2.24
N SER A 237 -22.19 18.53 2.60
CA SER A 237 -22.97 19.59 1.93
C SER A 237 -22.33 20.99 2.03
N ASN A 238 -21.56 21.24 3.09
CA ASN A 238 -20.88 22.52 3.33
C ASN A 238 -19.41 22.49 2.87
N TYR A 239 -19.04 21.56 2.00
CA TYR A 239 -17.68 21.49 1.48
C TYR A 239 -17.29 22.80 0.78
N TRP A 240 -16.16 23.37 1.14
CA TRP A 240 -15.73 24.70 0.68
C TRP A 240 -15.60 24.81 -0.85
N ASN A 241 -15.27 23.71 -1.53
CA ASN A 241 -15.16 23.65 -3.00
C ASN A 241 -16.46 23.18 -3.68
N GLY A 242 -17.56 23.14 -2.94
CA GLY A 242 -18.89 22.79 -3.43
C GLY A 242 -19.01 21.32 -3.86
N THR A 243 -20.19 20.97 -4.37
CA THR A 243 -20.53 19.65 -4.89
C THR A 243 -20.47 19.62 -6.40
N GLN A 244 -20.29 18.43 -6.99
CA GLN A 244 -20.32 18.21 -8.44
C GLN A 244 -21.66 17.60 -8.87
N PRO A 245 -22.12 17.84 -10.12
CA PRO A 245 -23.28 17.17 -10.68
C PRO A 245 -23.09 15.65 -10.67
N TYR A 246 -24.10 14.91 -10.19
CA TYR A 246 -24.11 13.44 -10.09
C TYR A 246 -23.05 12.86 -9.15
N GLN A 247 -22.38 13.68 -8.34
CA GLN A 247 -21.48 13.19 -7.29
C GLN A 247 -22.19 12.15 -6.41
N PRO A 248 -21.58 10.97 -6.13
CA PRO A 248 -22.15 9.99 -5.21
C PRO A 248 -22.48 10.63 -3.85
N GLN A 249 -23.72 10.53 -3.40
CA GLN A 249 -24.12 11.10 -2.10
C GLN A 249 -23.68 10.21 -0.93
N THR A 250 -23.57 8.93 -1.17
CA THR A 250 -23.05 7.94 -0.21
C THR A 250 -22.10 6.99 -0.93
N VAL A 251 -20.98 6.70 -0.31
CA VAL A 251 -20.02 5.71 -0.79
C VAL A 251 -19.81 4.65 0.30
N ASN A 252 -19.88 3.38 -0.08
CA ASN A 252 -19.64 2.23 0.78
C ASN A 252 -18.34 1.53 0.34
N MET A 253 -17.30 1.66 1.14
CA MET A 253 -15.98 1.09 0.92
C MET A 253 -15.88 -0.24 1.67
N ILE A 254 -15.99 -1.37 0.97
CA ILE A 254 -16.04 -2.72 1.54
C ILE A 254 -14.64 -3.32 1.55
N GLY A 255 -14.19 -3.79 2.72
CA GLY A 255 -12.90 -4.47 2.88
C GLY A 255 -13.03 -5.96 2.56
N SER A 256 -12.83 -6.35 1.30
CA SER A 256 -12.81 -7.77 0.88
C SER A 256 -12.08 -7.94 -0.43
N SER A 257 -11.11 -8.86 -0.46
CA SER A 257 -10.45 -9.35 -1.68
C SER A 257 -10.77 -10.82 -1.98
N ASP A 258 -11.67 -11.45 -1.19
CA ASP A 258 -12.12 -12.83 -1.46
C ASP A 258 -12.87 -12.90 -2.79
N SER A 259 -12.34 -13.67 -3.73
CA SER A 259 -12.83 -13.71 -5.11
C SER A 259 -14.27 -14.19 -5.25
N SER A 260 -14.73 -15.08 -4.39
CA SER A 260 -16.10 -15.59 -4.42
C SER A 260 -17.09 -14.56 -3.88
N THR A 261 -16.71 -13.87 -2.81
CA THR A 261 -17.49 -12.76 -2.23
C THR A 261 -17.60 -11.60 -3.22
N VAL A 262 -16.48 -11.14 -3.77
CA VAL A 262 -16.46 -10.05 -4.76
C VAL A 262 -17.25 -10.41 -6.01
N HIS A 263 -17.13 -11.66 -6.50
CA HIS A 263 -17.91 -12.14 -7.63
C HIS A 263 -19.43 -12.08 -7.35
N ALA A 264 -19.87 -12.56 -6.19
CA ALA A 264 -21.28 -12.54 -5.80
C ALA A 264 -21.83 -11.11 -5.64
N LEU A 265 -21.08 -10.24 -4.95
CA LEU A 265 -21.45 -8.83 -4.76
C LEU A 265 -21.55 -8.06 -6.08
N PHE A 266 -20.60 -8.28 -6.99
CA PHE A 266 -20.59 -7.61 -8.29
C PHE A 266 -21.75 -8.14 -9.18
N THR A 267 -21.92 -9.45 -9.28
CA THR A 267 -22.97 -10.07 -10.09
C THR A 267 -24.38 -9.67 -9.65
N SER A 268 -24.57 -9.45 -8.34
CA SER A 268 -25.86 -8.97 -7.79
C SER A 268 -26.04 -7.46 -7.84
N GLY A 269 -25.05 -6.68 -8.32
CA GLY A 269 -25.09 -5.24 -8.36
C GLY A 269 -24.89 -4.55 -7.00
N GLN A 270 -24.50 -5.31 -5.96
CA GLN A 270 -24.24 -4.75 -4.63
C GLN A 270 -22.93 -3.94 -4.58
N ILE A 271 -22.00 -4.19 -5.49
CA ILE A 271 -20.84 -3.33 -5.77
C ILE A 271 -20.80 -2.97 -7.25
N GLN A 272 -20.24 -1.80 -7.56
CA GLN A 272 -20.15 -1.28 -8.91
C GLN A 272 -18.70 -1.25 -9.44
N ILE A 273 -17.71 -1.39 -8.57
CA ILE A 273 -16.28 -1.45 -8.92
C ILE A 273 -15.63 -2.52 -8.03
N THR A 274 -14.84 -3.42 -8.62
CA THR A 274 -14.06 -4.44 -7.89
C THR A 274 -12.74 -3.86 -7.37
N ASP A 275 -12.11 -4.55 -6.39
CA ASP A 275 -10.72 -4.27 -6.01
C ASP A 275 -9.71 -4.76 -7.07
N GLN A 276 -8.47 -4.29 -6.95
CA GLN A 276 -7.37 -4.59 -7.88
C GLN A 276 -6.71 -5.95 -7.66
N TRP A 277 -6.95 -6.59 -6.53
CA TRP A 277 -6.30 -7.86 -6.18
C TRP A 277 -7.05 -9.09 -6.67
N GLN A 278 -8.17 -8.88 -7.34
CA GLN A 278 -8.90 -9.99 -7.95
C GLN A 278 -8.04 -10.72 -8.98
N PRO A 279 -8.00 -12.06 -8.99
CA PRO A 279 -7.38 -12.79 -10.07
C PRO A 279 -7.92 -12.32 -11.43
N TYR A 280 -7.04 -12.11 -12.40
CA TYR A 280 -7.43 -11.57 -13.72
C TYR A 280 -8.57 -12.37 -14.36
N SER A 281 -8.56 -13.71 -14.20
CA SER A 281 -9.65 -14.58 -14.69
C SER A 281 -11.01 -14.24 -14.07
N ASN A 282 -11.05 -13.82 -12.80
CA ASN A 282 -12.29 -13.39 -12.16
C ASN A 282 -12.76 -12.04 -12.73
N VAL A 283 -11.85 -11.05 -12.81
CA VAL A 283 -12.18 -9.73 -13.38
C VAL A 283 -12.65 -9.87 -14.83
N LEU A 284 -11.98 -10.73 -15.61
CA LEU A 284 -12.37 -11.01 -16.99
C LEU A 284 -13.76 -11.66 -17.07
N ALA A 285 -14.07 -12.64 -16.21
CA ALA A 285 -15.39 -13.25 -16.17
C ALA A 285 -16.48 -12.24 -15.79
N LEU A 286 -16.21 -11.40 -14.80
CA LEU A 286 -17.13 -10.33 -14.38
C LEU A 286 -17.37 -9.30 -15.49
N SER A 287 -16.34 -8.98 -16.27
CA SER A 287 -16.47 -8.03 -17.39
C SER A 287 -17.32 -8.54 -18.57
N GLN A 288 -17.65 -9.83 -18.60
CA GLN A 288 -18.57 -10.42 -19.59
C GLN A 288 -20.04 -10.31 -19.19
N LEU A 289 -20.34 -9.88 -17.96
CA LEU A 289 -21.71 -9.63 -17.53
C LEU A 289 -22.31 -8.45 -18.30
N LYS A 290 -23.65 -8.42 -18.39
CA LYS A 290 -24.37 -7.35 -19.07
C LYS A 290 -23.95 -5.97 -18.50
N GLU A 291 -23.57 -5.06 -19.40
CA GLU A 291 -23.16 -3.67 -19.09
C GLU A 291 -21.88 -3.55 -18.24
N ALA A 292 -21.24 -4.65 -17.84
CA ALA A 292 -19.95 -4.60 -17.17
C ALA A 292 -18.79 -4.45 -18.16
N LYS A 293 -17.69 -3.86 -17.73
CA LYS A 293 -16.45 -3.76 -18.51
C LYS A 293 -15.23 -4.03 -17.64
N LEU A 294 -14.18 -4.55 -18.28
CA LEU A 294 -12.83 -4.53 -17.76
C LEU A 294 -12.22 -3.16 -18.04
N VAL A 295 -11.62 -2.56 -17.05
CA VAL A 295 -10.74 -1.41 -17.18
C VAL A 295 -9.34 -1.76 -16.68
N THR A 296 -8.32 -1.20 -17.31
CA THR A 296 -6.94 -1.30 -16.88
C THR A 296 -6.40 0.11 -16.65
N ILE A 297 -6.05 0.43 -15.41
CA ILE A 297 -5.65 1.77 -14.98
C ILE A 297 -4.15 1.78 -14.73
N PRO A 298 -3.39 2.69 -15.38
CA PRO A 298 -1.98 2.87 -15.07
C PRO A 298 -1.82 3.40 -13.64
N THR A 299 -0.79 2.91 -12.96
CA THR A 299 -0.41 3.37 -11.63
C THR A 299 1.06 3.80 -11.60
N VAL A 300 1.52 4.34 -10.47
CA VAL A 300 2.95 4.51 -10.16
C VAL A 300 3.48 3.39 -9.28
N ASN A 301 2.76 2.26 -9.22
CA ASN A 301 3.16 1.08 -8.47
C ASN A 301 4.01 0.16 -9.34
N GLU A 302 4.97 -0.48 -8.70
CA GLU A 302 5.78 -1.53 -9.28
C GLU A 302 5.60 -2.82 -8.49
N PHE A 303 5.54 -3.93 -9.19
CA PHE A 303 5.65 -5.25 -8.57
C PHE A 303 7.10 -5.71 -8.65
N TYR A 304 7.71 -5.95 -7.49
CA TYR A 304 9.13 -6.29 -7.42
C TYR A 304 9.41 -7.36 -6.36
N LEU A 305 10.52 -8.09 -6.55
CA LEU A 305 10.98 -9.11 -5.64
C LEU A 305 12.26 -8.59 -4.98
N MET A 306 12.17 -8.18 -3.73
CA MET A 306 13.32 -7.79 -2.91
C MET A 306 14.18 -9.02 -2.61
N ILE A 307 15.48 -8.91 -2.80
CA ILE A 307 16.44 -9.99 -2.56
C ILE A 307 17.36 -9.57 -1.43
N ASP A 308 17.30 -10.27 -0.30
CA ASP A 308 18.19 -10.07 0.84
C ASP A 308 19.65 -10.27 0.40
N THR A 309 20.47 -9.22 0.46
CA THR A 309 21.85 -9.21 -0.01
C THR A 309 22.85 -9.70 1.04
N THR A 310 22.38 -10.07 2.22
CA THR A 310 23.23 -10.51 3.35
C THR A 310 23.21 -12.01 3.55
N LYS A 311 22.19 -12.71 3.04
CA LYS A 311 21.96 -14.16 3.25
C LYS A 311 22.48 -15.01 2.11
N ALA A 312 23.09 -16.15 2.45
CA ALA A 312 23.45 -17.17 1.46
C ALA A 312 22.19 -17.79 0.80
N PRO A 313 22.15 -18.02 -0.51
CA PRO A 313 23.19 -17.70 -1.50
C PRO A 313 23.02 -16.32 -2.15
N THR A 314 22.02 -15.53 -1.70
CA THR A 314 21.65 -14.24 -2.29
C THR A 314 22.61 -13.09 -1.90
N ASP A 315 23.56 -13.33 -0.99
CA ASP A 315 24.68 -12.45 -0.69
C ASP A 315 25.70 -12.34 -1.84
N ASP A 316 25.61 -13.25 -2.82
CA ASP A 316 26.44 -13.22 -4.03
C ASP A 316 25.70 -12.49 -5.17
N ILE A 317 26.32 -11.42 -5.68
CA ILE A 317 25.75 -10.63 -6.79
C ILE A 317 25.48 -11.47 -8.03
N TYR A 318 26.30 -12.50 -8.32
CA TYR A 318 26.11 -13.35 -9.48
C TYR A 318 24.89 -14.27 -9.34
N VAL A 319 24.52 -14.65 -8.10
CA VAL A 319 23.25 -15.36 -7.84
C VAL A 319 22.08 -14.44 -8.09
N ARG A 320 22.10 -13.20 -7.57
CA ARG A 320 21.04 -12.23 -7.80
C ARG A 320 20.89 -11.86 -9.28
N GLN A 321 22.04 -11.68 -9.98
CA GLN A 321 22.06 -11.46 -11.43
C GLN A 321 21.42 -12.62 -12.19
N ALA A 322 21.76 -13.86 -11.80
CA ALA A 322 21.19 -15.05 -12.40
C ALA A 322 19.67 -15.15 -12.15
N MET A 323 19.20 -14.80 -10.95
CA MET A 323 17.77 -14.75 -10.62
C MET A 323 17.04 -13.75 -11.53
N SER A 324 17.59 -12.55 -11.72
CA SER A 324 17.03 -11.55 -12.62
C SER A 324 16.98 -12.03 -14.08
N TYR A 325 18.03 -12.67 -14.58
CA TYR A 325 18.04 -13.20 -15.95
C TYR A 325 17.16 -14.45 -16.13
N ALA A 326 16.96 -15.24 -15.09
CA ALA A 326 16.18 -16.47 -15.21
C ALA A 326 14.67 -16.23 -15.15
N PHE A 327 14.22 -15.17 -14.52
CA PHE A 327 12.79 -14.88 -14.31
C PHE A 327 12.06 -14.64 -15.64
N ASN A 328 10.90 -15.30 -15.81
CA ASN A 328 10.10 -15.22 -17.02
C ASN A 328 9.08 -14.07 -16.96
N TYR A 329 9.56 -12.85 -17.13
CA TYR A 329 8.76 -11.61 -17.10
C TYR A 329 7.54 -11.68 -18.02
N SER A 330 7.70 -12.18 -19.25
CA SER A 330 6.62 -12.25 -20.21
C SER A 330 5.53 -13.25 -19.81
N SER A 331 5.88 -14.40 -19.22
CA SER A 331 4.89 -15.35 -18.69
C SER A 331 4.08 -14.74 -17.56
N VAL A 332 4.74 -14.07 -16.63
CA VAL A 332 4.09 -13.43 -15.48
C VAL A 332 3.14 -12.33 -15.94
N ILE A 333 3.58 -11.43 -16.83
CA ILE A 333 2.76 -10.33 -17.33
C ILE A 333 1.58 -10.87 -18.14
N ASN A 334 1.81 -11.82 -19.08
CA ASN A 334 0.77 -12.23 -20.00
C ASN A 334 -0.26 -13.18 -19.38
N ASN A 335 0.14 -13.99 -18.38
CA ASN A 335 -0.69 -15.07 -17.86
C ASN A 335 -1.19 -14.83 -16.43
N ILE A 336 -0.49 -14.01 -15.63
CA ILE A 336 -0.80 -13.82 -14.21
C ILE A 336 -1.31 -12.40 -13.94
N PHE A 337 -0.65 -11.38 -14.53
CA PHE A 337 -0.99 -9.96 -14.36
C PHE A 337 -1.19 -9.25 -15.72
N PRO A 338 -2.14 -9.71 -16.56
CA PRO A 338 -2.36 -9.12 -17.88
C PRO A 338 -2.73 -7.64 -17.79
N GLY A 339 -2.17 -6.86 -18.72
CA GLY A 339 -2.32 -5.40 -18.74
C GLY A 339 -1.15 -4.65 -18.13
N SER A 340 -0.40 -5.26 -17.22
CA SER A 340 0.84 -4.69 -16.67
C SER A 340 1.93 -4.55 -17.75
N LYS A 341 2.93 -3.71 -17.49
CA LYS A 341 4.03 -3.46 -18.43
C LYS A 341 5.37 -3.90 -17.85
N PRO A 342 6.32 -4.37 -18.68
CA PRO A 342 7.66 -4.68 -18.19
C PRO A 342 8.29 -3.46 -17.51
N SER A 343 8.81 -3.66 -16.31
CA SER A 343 9.56 -2.62 -15.60
C SER A 343 10.96 -2.44 -16.19
N SER A 344 11.51 -1.25 -16.06
CA SER A 344 12.87 -0.88 -16.48
C SER A 344 13.68 -0.31 -15.34
N GLY A 345 13.76 -1.03 -14.21
CA GLY A 345 14.65 -0.71 -13.10
C GLY A 345 13.93 -0.26 -11.83
N PRO A 346 14.64 0.40 -10.91
CA PRO A 346 14.20 0.59 -9.53
C PRO A 346 13.11 1.66 -9.33
N VAL A 347 12.65 2.30 -10.39
CA VAL A 347 11.63 3.36 -10.35
C VAL A 347 10.60 3.10 -11.44
N PRO A 348 9.30 3.05 -11.13
CA PRO A 348 8.24 2.86 -12.12
C PRO A 348 8.33 3.87 -13.29
N SER A 349 8.05 3.41 -14.49
CA SER A 349 8.24 4.22 -15.72
C SER A 349 7.33 5.45 -15.79
N ALA A 350 6.22 5.47 -15.06
CA ALA A 350 5.30 6.59 -14.99
C ALA A 350 5.76 7.72 -14.05
N LEU A 351 6.80 7.50 -13.23
CA LEU A 351 7.25 8.52 -12.27
C LEU A 351 8.23 9.52 -12.90
N PRO A 352 8.04 10.83 -12.70
CA PRO A 352 9.05 11.84 -13.03
C PRO A 352 10.39 11.52 -12.37
N GLY A 353 11.48 11.59 -13.13
CA GLY A 353 12.82 11.21 -12.69
C GLY A 353 13.15 9.72 -12.86
N HIS A 354 12.26 8.93 -13.48
CA HIS A 354 12.59 7.60 -13.99
C HIS A 354 13.76 7.67 -15.00
N ASN A 355 14.66 6.69 -14.95
CA ASN A 355 15.79 6.59 -15.89
C ASN A 355 15.41 5.76 -17.14
N PRO A 356 15.09 6.38 -18.29
CA PRO A 356 14.67 5.67 -19.49
C PRO A 356 15.81 4.88 -20.18
N ASN A 357 17.06 5.03 -19.73
CA ASN A 357 18.21 4.32 -20.28
C ASN A 357 18.42 2.92 -19.68
N ILE A 358 17.72 2.58 -18.60
CA ILE A 358 17.75 1.23 -18.06
C ILE A 358 16.85 0.34 -18.95
N PRO A 359 17.40 -0.76 -19.49
CA PRO A 359 16.61 -1.63 -20.36
C PRO A 359 15.55 -2.39 -19.57
N THR A 360 14.42 -2.65 -20.18
CA THR A 360 13.43 -3.59 -19.63
C THR A 360 14.03 -4.98 -19.51
N SER A 361 13.76 -5.64 -18.40
CA SER A 361 14.25 -6.98 -18.14
C SER A 361 13.52 -8.03 -19.00
N SER A 362 14.24 -9.05 -19.43
CA SER A 362 13.70 -10.19 -20.17
C SER A 362 14.42 -11.48 -19.76
N GLN A 363 13.71 -12.62 -19.86
CA GLN A 363 14.32 -13.92 -19.56
C GLN A 363 15.48 -14.23 -20.51
N ASN A 364 16.62 -14.61 -19.93
CA ASN A 364 17.78 -15.12 -20.66
C ASN A 364 18.49 -16.19 -19.84
N LEU A 365 18.10 -17.45 -20.04
CA LEU A 365 18.66 -18.58 -19.29
C LEU A 365 20.15 -18.80 -19.56
N ALA A 366 20.66 -18.45 -20.73
CA ALA A 366 22.07 -18.55 -21.05
C ALA A 366 22.92 -17.58 -20.22
N LEU A 367 22.49 -16.31 -20.11
CA LEU A 367 23.14 -15.34 -19.23
C LEU A 367 22.98 -15.71 -17.75
N ALA A 368 21.84 -16.26 -17.35
CA ALA A 368 21.62 -16.73 -15.99
C ALA A 368 22.60 -17.85 -15.61
N GLN A 369 22.81 -18.84 -16.48
CA GLN A 369 23.78 -19.90 -16.28
C GLN A 369 25.23 -19.39 -16.24
N GLN A 370 25.58 -18.43 -17.11
CA GLN A 370 26.90 -17.79 -17.08
C GLN A 370 27.14 -17.03 -15.77
N ALA A 371 26.11 -16.37 -15.23
CA ALA A 371 26.21 -15.70 -13.94
C ALA A 371 26.41 -16.72 -12.80
N ILE A 372 25.63 -17.80 -12.76
CA ILE A 372 25.81 -18.87 -11.76
C ILE A 372 27.22 -19.47 -11.79
N GLN A 373 27.82 -19.64 -12.96
CA GLN A 373 29.20 -20.16 -13.08
C GLN A 373 30.26 -19.25 -12.44
N LYS A 374 29.97 -17.95 -12.30
CA LYS A 374 30.85 -16.98 -11.63
C LYS A 374 30.61 -16.89 -10.12
N SER A 375 29.52 -17.47 -9.63
CA SER A 375 29.15 -17.41 -8.22
C SER A 375 30.10 -18.27 -7.35
N LYS A 376 30.39 -17.77 -6.14
CA LYS A 376 31.06 -18.55 -5.09
C LYS A 376 30.29 -19.81 -4.66
N TYR A 377 29.00 -19.89 -5.02
CA TYR A 377 28.11 -21.02 -4.76
C TYR A 377 28.01 -22.00 -5.94
N TYR A 378 28.73 -21.78 -7.04
CA TYR A 378 28.71 -22.70 -8.19
C TYR A 378 29.01 -24.14 -7.77
N GLY A 379 28.18 -25.10 -8.20
CA GLY A 379 28.25 -26.50 -7.81
C GLY A 379 27.83 -26.83 -6.37
N LYS A 380 27.37 -25.87 -5.60
CA LYS A 380 26.94 -26.01 -4.18
C LYS A 380 25.55 -25.47 -3.89
N LEU A 381 24.83 -24.94 -4.87
CA LEU A 381 23.56 -24.26 -4.68
C LEU A 381 22.48 -25.11 -4.02
N THR A 382 22.52 -26.43 -4.19
CA THR A 382 21.60 -27.37 -3.52
C THR A 382 21.71 -27.36 -1.99
N ASN A 383 22.84 -26.90 -1.43
CA ASN A 383 23.05 -26.75 0.00
C ASN A 383 22.50 -25.41 0.56
N TYR A 384 22.05 -24.51 -0.32
CA TYR A 384 21.61 -23.16 0.02
C TYR A 384 20.25 -22.88 -0.63
N PRO A 385 19.15 -23.52 -0.16
CA PRO A 385 17.84 -23.25 -0.70
C PRO A 385 17.42 -21.81 -0.39
N VAL A 386 16.79 -21.16 -1.37
CA VAL A 386 16.25 -19.81 -1.26
C VAL A 386 14.83 -19.88 -0.68
N THR A 387 14.54 -19.12 0.35
CA THR A 387 13.17 -18.98 0.85
C THR A 387 12.52 -17.76 0.19
N TYR A 388 11.37 -17.98 -0.45
CA TYR A 388 10.58 -16.92 -1.09
C TYR A 388 9.23 -16.78 -0.40
N TRP A 389 8.92 -15.59 0.13
CA TRP A 389 7.62 -15.27 0.72
C TRP A 389 6.74 -14.49 -0.25
N TRP A 390 5.45 -14.87 -0.29
CA TRP A 390 4.40 -14.18 -1.00
C TRP A 390 3.24 -13.85 -0.06
N VAL A 391 2.47 -12.79 -0.34
CA VAL A 391 1.38 -12.28 0.51
C VAL A 391 0.08 -13.04 0.21
N THR A 392 -0.46 -13.76 1.21
CA THR A 392 -1.62 -14.65 1.03
C THR A 392 -2.93 -13.92 0.65
N GLN A 393 -3.01 -12.62 0.93
CA GLN A 393 -4.12 -11.76 0.49
C GLN A 393 -4.10 -11.46 -1.01
N VAL A 394 -3.00 -11.79 -1.73
CA VAL A 394 -2.85 -11.58 -3.17
C VAL A 394 -2.65 -12.94 -3.87
N PRO A 395 -3.72 -13.68 -4.23
CA PRO A 395 -3.61 -15.04 -4.75
C PRO A 395 -2.76 -15.17 -6.03
N SER A 396 -2.68 -14.10 -6.83
CA SER A 396 -1.84 -14.06 -8.03
C SER A 396 -0.35 -14.09 -7.72
N GLU A 397 0.08 -13.64 -6.54
CA GLU A 397 1.48 -13.76 -6.09
C GLU A 397 1.92 -15.21 -5.92
N GLN A 398 1.03 -16.10 -5.46
CA GLN A 398 1.37 -17.52 -5.38
C GLN A 398 1.78 -18.09 -6.73
N LYS A 399 1.00 -17.75 -7.79
CA LYS A 399 1.31 -18.22 -9.15
C LYS A 399 2.66 -17.69 -9.62
N MET A 400 2.94 -16.40 -9.37
CA MET A 400 4.22 -15.78 -9.70
C MET A 400 5.38 -16.42 -8.92
N ALA A 401 5.20 -16.71 -7.63
CA ALA A 401 6.22 -17.35 -6.80
C ALA A 401 6.54 -18.79 -7.27
N LEU A 402 5.53 -19.52 -7.72
CA LEU A 402 5.70 -20.86 -8.30
C LEU A 402 6.39 -20.81 -9.68
N GLU A 403 6.05 -19.82 -10.53
CA GLU A 403 6.76 -19.56 -11.78
C GLU A 403 8.22 -19.22 -11.52
N PHE A 404 8.48 -18.30 -10.58
CA PHE A 404 9.85 -17.98 -10.15
C PHE A 404 10.62 -19.22 -9.69
N ALA A 405 10.03 -20.06 -8.85
CA ALA A 405 10.68 -21.29 -8.37
C ALA A 405 11.00 -22.26 -9.51
N SER A 406 10.09 -22.39 -10.48
CA SER A 406 10.30 -23.19 -11.69
C SER A 406 11.44 -22.64 -12.56
N ASP A 407 11.54 -21.33 -12.72
CA ASP A 407 12.61 -20.68 -13.46
C ASP A 407 13.97 -20.83 -12.77
N MET A 408 14.01 -20.68 -11.45
CA MET A 408 15.23 -20.86 -10.65
C MET A 408 15.76 -22.30 -10.73
N GLN A 409 14.86 -23.28 -10.78
CA GLN A 409 15.26 -24.69 -10.93
C GLN A 409 16.04 -24.93 -12.23
N LYS A 410 15.72 -24.21 -13.33
CA LYS A 410 16.42 -24.30 -14.63
C LYS A 410 17.90 -23.91 -14.54
N ILE A 411 18.27 -23.15 -13.51
CA ILE A 411 19.65 -22.70 -13.24
C ILE A 411 20.25 -23.33 -11.98
N GLY A 412 19.61 -24.36 -11.42
CA GLY A 412 20.09 -25.13 -10.27
C GLY A 412 19.86 -24.48 -8.91
N VAL A 413 19.04 -23.46 -8.82
CA VAL A 413 18.64 -22.81 -7.55
C VAL A 413 17.34 -23.43 -7.05
N THR A 414 17.34 -23.99 -5.84
CA THR A 414 16.13 -24.49 -5.18
C THR A 414 15.42 -23.36 -4.45
N VAL A 415 14.12 -23.19 -4.68
CA VAL A 415 13.31 -22.17 -4.03
C VAL A 415 12.18 -22.80 -3.23
N ASN A 416 12.10 -22.48 -1.94
CA ASN A 416 11.02 -22.84 -1.02
C ASN A 416 9.99 -21.70 -1.01
N VAL A 417 8.84 -21.91 -1.62
CA VAL A 417 7.74 -20.94 -1.70
C VAL A 417 6.88 -21.04 -0.46
N VAL A 418 6.70 -19.93 0.28
CA VAL A 418 5.95 -19.88 1.53
C VAL A 418 4.97 -18.71 1.49
N GLY A 419 3.66 -19.00 1.66
CA GLY A 419 2.63 -17.98 1.82
C GLY A 419 2.63 -17.41 3.23
N GLN A 420 2.60 -16.09 3.36
CA GLN A 420 2.53 -15.40 4.64
C GLN A 420 1.42 -14.34 4.62
N PRO A 421 0.61 -14.22 5.69
CA PRO A 421 -0.30 -13.09 5.85
C PRO A 421 0.46 -11.76 5.89
N TRP A 422 -0.12 -10.68 5.34
CA TRP A 422 0.52 -9.37 5.26
C TRP A 422 1.12 -8.88 6.58
N LEU A 423 0.35 -8.93 7.68
CA LEU A 423 0.86 -8.48 8.99
C LEU A 423 2.05 -9.32 9.49
N THR A 424 2.09 -10.60 9.13
CA THR A 424 3.24 -11.48 9.43
C THR A 424 4.46 -11.08 8.59
N VAL A 425 4.26 -10.76 7.31
CA VAL A 425 5.32 -10.23 6.44
C VAL A 425 5.91 -8.97 7.05
N VAL A 426 5.08 -7.95 7.33
CA VAL A 426 5.52 -6.66 7.91
C VAL A 426 6.29 -6.86 9.21
N ALA A 427 5.78 -7.69 10.12
CA ALA A 427 6.43 -7.94 11.41
C ALA A 427 7.80 -8.61 11.28
N ASN A 428 7.96 -9.53 10.34
CA ASN A 428 9.22 -10.26 10.16
C ASN A 428 10.25 -9.50 9.31
N LEU A 429 9.83 -8.63 8.40
CA LEU A 429 10.73 -7.75 7.65
C LEU A 429 11.34 -6.65 8.54
N ALA A 430 10.87 -6.48 9.77
CA ALA A 430 11.43 -5.52 10.72
C ALA A 430 12.85 -5.88 11.20
N ALA A 431 13.33 -7.10 10.95
CA ALA A 431 14.69 -7.52 11.32
C ALA A 431 15.31 -8.43 10.24
N GLU A 432 16.57 -8.20 9.91
CA GLU A 432 17.34 -8.99 8.95
C GLU A 432 17.31 -10.50 9.26
N SER A 433 17.42 -10.85 10.56
CA SER A 433 17.46 -12.27 10.99
C SER A 433 16.18 -13.04 10.71
N THR A 434 15.03 -12.37 10.65
CA THR A 434 13.70 -12.97 10.39
C THR A 434 13.22 -12.82 8.95
N SER A 435 13.90 -11.99 8.15
CA SER A 435 13.59 -11.78 6.72
C SER A 435 13.88 -13.04 5.89
N PRO A 436 13.12 -13.32 4.80
CA PRO A 436 13.44 -14.38 3.84
C PRO A 436 14.57 -13.94 2.89
N ASN A 437 15.05 -14.87 2.03
CA ASN A 437 15.95 -14.48 0.94
C ASN A 437 15.26 -13.62 -0.11
N VAL A 438 13.98 -13.89 -0.39
CA VAL A 438 13.18 -13.17 -1.39
C VAL A 438 11.78 -12.93 -0.83
N VAL A 439 11.25 -11.75 -1.05
CA VAL A 439 9.84 -11.41 -0.80
C VAL A 439 9.30 -10.57 -1.94
N SER A 440 8.11 -10.90 -2.43
CA SER A 440 7.41 -10.08 -3.42
C SER A 440 6.55 -9.01 -2.74
N ILE A 441 6.61 -7.81 -3.28
CA ILE A 441 5.87 -6.66 -2.80
C ILE A 441 5.36 -5.83 -3.99
N THR A 442 4.21 -5.22 -3.81
CA THR A 442 3.74 -4.12 -4.66
C THR A 442 3.80 -2.84 -3.86
N ASP A 443 4.46 -1.85 -4.40
CA ASP A 443 4.55 -0.54 -3.79
C ASP A 443 4.66 0.56 -4.84
N GLY A 444 4.29 1.78 -4.45
CA GLY A 444 4.30 2.97 -5.30
C GLY A 444 4.84 4.21 -4.61
N ALA A 445 4.81 5.30 -5.35
CA ALA A 445 5.31 6.57 -4.85
C ALA A 445 4.35 7.22 -3.86
N SER A 446 4.85 7.70 -2.73
CA SER A 446 4.11 8.49 -1.76
C SER A 446 3.88 9.92 -2.22
N TYR A 447 4.77 10.45 -3.07
CA TYR A 447 4.62 11.69 -3.82
C TYR A 447 5.14 11.49 -5.25
N PHE A 448 4.70 12.33 -6.17
CA PHE A 448 4.87 12.11 -7.61
C PHE A 448 6.27 12.47 -8.11
N GLU A 449 7.30 11.76 -7.64
CA GLU A 449 8.70 11.88 -8.05
C GLU A 449 9.51 10.63 -7.68
N ALA A 450 10.52 10.25 -8.49
CA ALA A 450 11.40 9.11 -8.29
C ALA A 450 12.05 9.05 -6.89
N GLY A 451 12.35 10.21 -6.31
CA GLY A 451 12.92 10.32 -4.96
C GLY A 451 12.10 9.64 -3.88
N SER A 452 10.77 9.52 -4.07
CA SER A 452 9.89 8.80 -3.14
C SER A 452 10.32 7.34 -2.99
N VAL A 453 10.37 6.60 -4.10
CA VAL A 453 10.76 5.18 -4.11
C VAL A 453 12.25 4.96 -3.83
N LEU A 454 13.12 5.87 -4.29
CA LEU A 454 14.55 5.75 -4.00
C LEU A 454 14.84 5.85 -2.51
N GLN A 455 14.13 6.74 -1.81
CA GLN A 455 14.28 6.91 -0.36
C GLN A 455 13.73 5.71 0.40
N SER A 456 12.50 5.28 0.11
CA SER A 456 11.83 4.24 0.89
C SER A 456 12.43 2.85 0.68
N ARG A 457 12.87 2.53 -0.55
CA ARG A 457 13.28 1.18 -0.92
C ARG A 457 14.80 0.92 -0.83
N TYR A 458 15.66 1.96 -0.87
CA TYR A 458 17.10 1.75 -1.07
C TYR A 458 17.99 2.47 -0.07
N THR A 459 17.44 3.12 0.96
CA THR A 459 18.27 3.75 1.99
C THR A 459 18.39 2.89 3.24
N THR A 460 19.57 2.90 3.87
CA THR A 460 19.80 2.22 5.16
C THR A 460 18.81 2.66 6.27
N PRO A 461 18.41 3.95 6.39
CA PRO A 461 17.36 4.33 7.35
C PRO A 461 15.98 3.72 7.11
N SER A 462 15.73 3.16 5.93
CA SER A 462 14.45 2.47 5.60
C SER A 462 14.52 0.96 5.84
N GLU A 463 15.68 0.40 6.18
CA GLU A 463 15.84 -1.01 6.54
C GLU A 463 14.98 -1.34 7.77
N GLY A 464 14.40 -2.54 7.78
CA GLY A 464 13.44 -2.92 8.81
C GLY A 464 12.02 -2.37 8.60
N THR A 465 11.76 -1.73 7.46
CA THR A 465 10.41 -1.50 6.96
C THR A 465 10.03 -2.59 5.95
N TRP A 466 8.75 -2.71 5.65
CA TRP A 466 8.28 -3.64 4.63
C TRP A 466 8.66 -3.21 3.19
N GLU A 467 9.06 -1.95 3.00
CA GLU A 467 9.46 -1.39 1.71
C GLU A 467 10.93 -1.71 1.36
N GLN A 468 11.75 -2.04 2.35
CA GLN A 468 13.18 -2.30 2.17
C GLN A 468 13.59 -3.61 2.88
N ASN A 469 13.77 -4.67 2.11
CA ASN A 469 14.23 -5.99 2.59
C ASN A 469 15.50 -6.47 1.86
N GLU A 470 16.10 -5.62 1.06
CA GLU A 470 17.37 -5.91 0.38
C GLU A 470 18.56 -5.89 1.33
N TRP A 471 18.46 -5.19 2.46
CA TRP A 471 19.51 -5.04 3.48
C TRP A 471 20.83 -4.61 2.86
N LEU A 472 20.80 -3.53 2.06
CA LEU A 472 21.94 -3.10 1.23
C LEU A 472 23.11 -2.56 2.05
N HIS A 473 22.87 -1.94 3.21
CA HIS A 473 23.87 -1.32 4.09
C HIS A 473 24.87 -0.44 3.33
N ASN A 474 24.40 0.39 2.41
CA ASN A 474 25.24 1.14 1.47
C ASN A 474 25.24 2.63 1.74
N SER A 475 26.14 3.11 2.61
CA SER A 475 26.26 4.54 2.94
C SER A 475 26.60 5.45 1.75
N THR A 476 27.27 4.93 0.71
CA THR A 476 27.52 5.70 -0.51
C THR A 476 26.21 5.96 -1.26
N LEU A 477 25.37 4.95 -1.39
CA LEU A 477 24.05 5.07 -1.99
C LEU A 477 23.13 5.99 -1.18
N ASP A 478 23.15 5.87 0.16
CA ASP A 478 22.43 6.77 1.07
C ASP A 478 22.81 8.24 0.81
N ASN A 479 24.12 8.53 0.77
CA ASN A 479 24.60 9.88 0.52
C ASN A 479 24.17 10.42 -0.86
N MET A 480 24.19 9.58 -1.90
CA MET A 480 23.71 9.96 -3.23
C MET A 480 22.22 10.28 -3.21
N ILE A 481 21.40 9.43 -2.60
CA ILE A 481 19.94 9.63 -2.52
C ILE A 481 19.63 10.90 -1.72
N PHE A 482 20.19 11.07 -0.52
CA PHE A 482 19.93 12.25 0.31
C PHE A 482 20.48 13.55 -0.30
N SER A 483 21.60 13.50 -1.02
CA SER A 483 22.11 14.64 -1.78
C SER A 483 21.15 15.03 -2.90
N ALA A 484 20.65 14.06 -3.66
CA ALA A 484 19.67 14.31 -4.70
C ALA A 484 18.37 14.90 -4.13
N LEU A 485 17.83 14.32 -3.05
CA LEU A 485 16.65 14.83 -2.35
C LEU A 485 16.84 16.26 -1.82
N SER A 486 18.08 16.67 -1.52
CA SER A 486 18.39 18.02 -1.06
C SER A 486 18.55 19.03 -2.19
N THR A 487 18.62 18.59 -3.44
CA THR A 487 18.79 19.44 -4.61
C THR A 487 17.47 20.12 -4.98
N LEU A 488 17.41 21.45 -4.94
CA LEU A 488 16.21 22.24 -5.22
C LEU A 488 15.85 22.26 -6.71
N ASP A 489 16.87 22.38 -7.58
CA ASP A 489 16.65 22.35 -9.03
C ASP A 489 16.20 20.96 -9.46
N GLN A 490 14.98 20.87 -10.02
CA GLN A 490 14.35 19.62 -10.41
C GLN A 490 15.11 18.90 -11.53
N THR A 491 15.63 19.64 -12.51
CA THR A 491 16.36 19.05 -13.64
C THR A 491 17.64 18.39 -13.15
N GLN A 492 18.41 19.10 -12.32
CA GLN A 492 19.63 18.57 -11.71
C GLN A 492 19.31 17.36 -10.82
N ARG A 493 18.24 17.43 -10.02
CA ARG A 493 17.80 16.34 -9.15
C ARG A 493 17.46 15.09 -9.95
N PHE A 494 16.76 15.23 -11.08
CA PHE A 494 16.42 14.10 -11.94
C PHE A 494 17.64 13.47 -12.62
N GLN A 495 18.65 14.26 -12.98
CA GLN A 495 19.93 13.72 -13.46
C GLN A 495 20.64 12.89 -12.38
N GLN A 496 20.60 13.35 -11.12
CA GLN A 496 21.13 12.59 -9.99
C GLN A 496 20.35 11.29 -9.77
N TYR A 497 19.01 11.33 -9.84
CA TYR A 497 18.18 10.12 -9.75
C TYR A 497 18.52 9.10 -10.86
N ASN A 498 18.79 9.53 -12.07
CA ASN A 498 19.19 8.64 -13.15
C ASN A 498 20.50 7.90 -12.84
N ALA A 499 21.49 8.58 -12.30
CA ALA A 499 22.76 7.98 -11.88
C ALA A 499 22.57 6.99 -10.71
N ILE A 500 21.73 7.34 -9.73
CA ILE A 500 21.38 6.48 -8.60
C ILE A 500 20.70 5.20 -9.07
N GLN A 501 19.69 5.31 -9.93
CA GLN A 501 18.98 4.16 -10.49
C GLN A 501 19.91 3.21 -11.24
N GLN A 502 20.85 3.74 -12.02
CA GLN A 502 21.84 2.92 -12.71
C GLN A 502 22.75 2.18 -11.74
N GLN A 503 23.15 2.83 -10.64
CA GLN A 503 23.97 2.19 -9.61
C GLN A 503 23.22 1.07 -8.88
N ILE A 504 21.96 1.29 -8.52
CA ILE A 504 21.11 0.28 -7.90
C ILE A 504 20.92 -0.91 -8.86
N TYR A 505 20.53 -0.63 -10.10
CA TYR A 505 20.30 -1.66 -11.13
C TYR A 505 21.51 -2.57 -11.30
N ASN A 506 22.73 -2.02 -11.31
CA ASN A 506 23.96 -2.78 -11.47
C ASN A 506 24.30 -3.69 -10.28
N GLN A 507 23.65 -3.53 -9.12
CA GLN A 507 23.85 -4.37 -7.93
C GLN A 507 22.89 -5.56 -7.87
N TYR A 508 21.87 -5.58 -8.73
CA TYR A 508 20.82 -6.62 -8.75
C TYR A 508 20.20 -6.90 -7.37
N PRO A 509 19.81 -5.89 -6.59
CA PRO A 509 19.22 -6.12 -5.29
C PRO A 509 17.78 -6.63 -5.39
N THR A 510 17.16 -6.45 -6.57
CA THR A 510 15.72 -6.62 -6.79
C THR A 510 15.47 -7.19 -8.18
N VAL A 511 14.49 -8.09 -8.32
CA VAL A 511 13.89 -8.42 -9.62
C VAL A 511 12.72 -7.46 -9.84
N TYR A 512 12.88 -6.53 -10.78
CA TYR A 512 11.86 -5.55 -11.20
C TYR A 512 10.89 -6.25 -12.14
N ALA A 513 9.79 -6.78 -11.59
CA ALA A 513 8.94 -7.70 -12.34
C ALA A 513 8.09 -6.96 -13.40
N PHE A 514 7.34 -5.93 -12.98
CA PHE A 514 6.51 -5.14 -13.89
C PHE A 514 5.96 -3.88 -13.22
N ASP A 515 5.69 -2.85 -14.02
CA ASP A 515 4.87 -1.71 -13.62
C ASP A 515 3.40 -2.14 -13.58
N VAL A 516 2.74 -1.89 -12.46
CA VAL A 516 1.38 -2.36 -12.20
C VAL A 516 0.37 -1.51 -12.97
N TYR A 517 -0.48 -2.19 -13.72
CA TYR A 517 -1.72 -1.66 -14.26
C TYR A 517 -2.87 -2.40 -13.58
N GLU A 518 -3.67 -1.69 -12.82
CA GLU A 518 -4.76 -2.28 -12.07
C GLU A 518 -5.91 -2.69 -12.98
N ALA A 519 -6.25 -3.97 -12.98
CA ALA A 519 -7.39 -4.50 -13.72
C ALA A 519 -8.60 -4.59 -12.78
N ARG A 520 -9.69 -3.90 -13.14
CA ARG A 520 -10.94 -3.89 -12.37
C ARG A 520 -12.14 -4.12 -13.27
N ALA A 521 -13.15 -4.80 -12.76
CA ALA A 521 -14.47 -4.84 -13.40
C ALA A 521 -15.33 -3.68 -12.82
N TYR A 522 -16.08 -3.00 -13.70
CA TYR A 522 -16.99 -1.95 -13.28
C TYR A 522 -18.18 -1.82 -14.23
N TYR A 523 -19.23 -1.10 -13.81
CA TYR A 523 -20.42 -0.80 -14.61
C TYR A 523 -20.38 0.65 -15.13
N PRO A 524 -19.87 0.91 -16.38
CA PRO A 524 -19.66 2.26 -16.90
C PRO A 524 -20.95 3.05 -17.13
N THR A 525 -22.09 2.38 -17.32
CA THR A 525 -23.40 3.04 -17.43
C THR A 525 -23.91 3.54 -16.08
N VAL A 526 -23.42 2.94 -14.98
CA VAL A 526 -23.80 3.29 -13.59
C VAL A 526 -22.81 4.26 -12.98
N VAL A 527 -21.51 4.10 -13.28
CA VAL A 527 -20.42 4.91 -12.71
C VAL A 527 -19.55 5.49 -13.81
N ASN A 528 -19.55 6.79 -13.97
CA ASN A 528 -18.54 7.49 -14.77
C ASN A 528 -17.35 7.80 -13.86
N TRP A 529 -16.31 7.00 -14.02
CA TRP A 529 -15.06 7.08 -13.24
C TRP A 529 -13.95 7.66 -14.11
N TYR A 530 -13.42 8.82 -13.73
CA TYR A 530 -12.46 9.58 -14.52
C TYR A 530 -11.16 8.80 -14.80
N ALA A 531 -10.70 7.97 -13.84
CA ALA A 531 -9.53 7.13 -14.04
C ALA A 531 -9.76 6.07 -15.13
N ALA A 532 -10.95 5.47 -15.17
CA ALA A 532 -11.34 4.53 -16.23
C ALA A 532 -11.48 5.20 -17.61
N ASN A 533 -11.65 6.50 -17.65
CA ASN A 533 -11.76 7.30 -18.87
C ASN A 533 -10.43 7.92 -19.32
N GLY A 534 -9.30 7.46 -18.80
CA GLY A 534 -7.96 7.88 -19.22
C GLY A 534 -7.42 9.13 -18.54
N HIS A 535 -8.00 9.53 -17.41
CA HIS A 535 -7.57 10.68 -16.60
C HIS A 535 -7.23 10.31 -15.15
N PRO A 536 -6.45 9.22 -14.90
CA PRO A 536 -6.12 8.82 -13.53
C PRO A 536 -5.25 9.88 -12.84
N ILE A 537 -5.49 10.10 -11.55
CA ILE A 537 -4.50 10.69 -10.67
C ILE A 537 -3.73 9.52 -10.10
N VAL A 538 -2.62 9.18 -10.72
CA VAL A 538 -1.90 7.90 -10.51
C VAL A 538 -1.23 7.78 -9.12
N LEU A 539 -1.37 8.78 -8.25
CA LEU A 539 -0.90 8.73 -6.87
C LEU A 539 -1.89 7.93 -6.03
N LEU A 540 -1.38 7.00 -5.22
CA LEU A 540 -2.15 6.03 -4.45
C LEU A 540 -3.37 6.64 -3.74
N GLY A 541 -4.55 6.13 -4.06
CA GLY A 541 -5.86 6.49 -3.49
C GLY A 541 -6.54 7.70 -4.13
N TYR A 542 -5.82 8.55 -4.87
CA TYR A 542 -6.40 9.73 -5.48
C TYR A 542 -7.21 9.46 -6.76
N ASP A 543 -7.04 8.31 -7.38
CA ASP A 543 -7.91 7.81 -8.46
C ASP A 543 -9.34 7.49 -7.97
N PHE A 544 -9.54 7.40 -6.64
CA PHE A 544 -10.82 7.28 -5.93
C PHE A 544 -11.25 8.58 -5.24
N TYR A 545 -10.95 9.75 -5.79
CA TYR A 545 -11.52 11.01 -5.31
C TYR A 545 -12.97 11.10 -5.75
N PHE A 546 -13.90 10.63 -4.91
CA PHE A 546 -15.31 10.39 -5.25
C PHE A 546 -16.10 11.66 -5.62
N ARG A 547 -15.63 12.83 -5.24
CA ARG A 547 -16.22 14.10 -5.66
C ARG A 547 -16.23 14.26 -7.18
N ASP A 548 -15.24 13.70 -7.87
CA ASP A 548 -15.11 13.79 -9.32
C ASP A 548 -15.73 12.59 -10.06
N PHE A 549 -16.36 11.66 -9.35
CA PHE A 549 -17.18 10.58 -9.92
C PHE A 549 -18.57 11.12 -10.30
N GLN A 550 -19.18 10.48 -11.31
CA GLN A 550 -20.60 10.62 -11.56
C GLN A 550 -21.27 9.25 -11.34
N PHE A 551 -22.29 9.23 -10.52
CA PHE A 551 -23.04 8.02 -10.17
C PHE A 551 -24.49 8.15 -10.55
N TYR A 552 -25.04 7.13 -11.24
CA TYR A 552 -26.38 7.11 -11.80
C TYR A 552 -27.24 6.02 -11.17
N PRO A 553 -27.87 6.25 -10.01
CA PRO A 553 -28.68 5.25 -9.29
C PRO A 553 -29.82 4.64 -10.12
N SER A 554 -30.45 5.44 -11.00
CA SER A 554 -31.51 4.97 -11.89
C SER A 554 -31.02 3.90 -12.87
N GLN A 555 -29.79 3.97 -13.33
CA GLN A 555 -29.18 2.96 -14.19
C GLN A 555 -28.89 1.68 -13.40
N LEU A 556 -28.45 1.80 -12.15
CA LEU A 556 -28.25 0.65 -11.26
C LEU A 556 -29.57 -0.10 -11.04
N THR A 557 -30.66 0.63 -10.73
CA THR A 557 -32.00 0.06 -10.57
C THR A 557 -32.49 -0.59 -11.89
N ALA A 558 -32.21 0.01 -13.04
CA ALA A 558 -32.60 -0.56 -14.33
C ALA A 558 -31.87 -1.86 -14.70
N LEU A 559 -30.66 -2.06 -14.16
CA LEU A 559 -29.87 -3.28 -14.41
C LEU A 559 -30.23 -4.42 -13.47
N PHE A 560 -30.53 -4.13 -12.22
CA PHE A 560 -30.65 -5.14 -11.16
C PHE A 560 -32.02 -5.20 -10.49
N GLY A 561 -32.95 -4.28 -10.81
CA GLY A 561 -34.34 -4.24 -10.31
C GLY A 561 -34.45 -3.47 -9.03
#